data_c96ca0d22262d30036916a855cc0c60a
#
_entry.id   c96ca0d22262d30036916a855cc0c60a
#
_cell.length_a   1.000
_cell.length_b   1.000
_cell.length_c   1.000
_cell.angle_alpha   90.00
_cell.angle_beta   90.00
_cell.angle_gamma   90.00
#
_symmetry.space_group_name_H-M   'P 1'
#
loop_
_entity.id
_entity.type
_entity.pdbx_description
1 polymer ?
#
loop_
_entity_poly.entity_id
_entity_poly.type
_entity_poly.pdbx_seq_one_letter_code
_entity_poly.pdbx_strand_id
1 'polypeptide(L)'
;MSFSIVGDARPNSFEFETEALIKPSGFREYDARWWFGHPGSAQLPELNLNGVQALGMGLGTLIRRVGAGPDIVTGHDFRSYSLGIKLALVSGLMAAGARVRDIGLALSPMAYFAQFALDVPSVAMVTASHNENGWTGVKMGAARPLTFGPEEMSALK
;
A
#
# COMPACT_ATOMS: atom_id res chain seq x y z
N MET A 1 10.07 4.78 17.40
CA MET A 1 9.61 3.40 17.55
C MET A 1 10.41 2.56 16.58
N SER A 2 11.16 1.59 17.08
CA SER A 2 11.87 0.63 16.24
C SER A 2 10.84 -0.40 15.79
N PHE A 3 10.51 -0.43 14.50
CA PHE A 3 9.71 -1.52 13.95
C PHE A 3 10.62 -2.75 13.90
N SER A 4 10.31 -3.76 14.69
CA SER A 4 10.90 -5.08 14.56
C SER A 4 10.38 -5.68 13.25
N ILE A 5 11.25 -5.84 12.26
CA ILE A 5 10.90 -6.57 11.04
C ILE A 5 10.91 -8.04 11.43
N VAL A 6 9.74 -8.60 11.65
CA VAL A 6 9.60 -10.05 11.92
C VAL A 6 9.85 -10.80 10.62
N GLY A 7 11.00 -11.48 10.52
CA GLY A 7 11.48 -12.06 9.27
C GLY A 7 10.60 -13.17 8.69
N ASP A 8 10.07 -14.08 9.51
CA ASP A 8 9.41 -15.32 9.06
C ASP A 8 8.20 -15.70 9.93
N ALA A 9 7.39 -14.71 10.34
CA ALA A 9 6.18 -14.98 11.10
C ALA A 9 5.16 -15.75 10.24
N ARG A 10 4.60 -16.81 10.81
CA ARG A 10 3.59 -17.64 10.15
C ARG A 10 2.19 -17.10 10.44
N PRO A 11 1.26 -17.11 9.47
CA PRO A 11 -0.15 -16.81 9.73
C PRO A 11 -0.69 -17.63 10.92
N ASN A 12 -1.54 -17.02 11.72
CA ASN A 12 -2.08 -17.55 12.99
C ASN A 12 -1.03 -17.72 14.11
N SER A 13 0.11 -17.06 14.04
CA SER A 13 1.02 -16.87 15.17
C SER A 13 0.76 -15.51 15.83
N PHE A 14 1.09 -15.39 17.11
CA PHE A 14 0.93 -14.14 17.86
C PHE A 14 1.71 -13.01 17.18
N GLU A 15 2.93 -13.26 16.75
CA GLU A 15 3.81 -12.29 16.09
C GLU A 15 3.19 -11.81 14.77
N PHE A 16 2.66 -12.74 13.95
CA PHE A 16 2.03 -12.37 12.67
C PHE A 16 0.79 -11.49 12.86
N GLU A 17 0.01 -11.75 13.89
CA GLU A 17 -1.25 -11.02 14.14
C GLU A 17 -1.04 -9.68 14.85
N THR A 18 0.08 -9.50 15.57
CA THR A 18 0.28 -8.32 16.42
C THR A 18 1.38 -7.38 15.94
N GLU A 19 2.36 -7.86 15.19
CA GLU A 19 3.48 -7.05 14.72
C GLU A 19 3.35 -6.68 13.25
N ALA A 20 3.92 -5.54 12.86
CA ALA A 20 3.94 -5.10 11.48
C ALA A 20 4.98 -5.88 10.68
N LEU A 21 4.51 -6.72 9.75
CA LEU A 21 5.36 -7.41 8.78
C LEU A 21 5.23 -6.73 7.42
N ILE A 22 6.33 -6.21 6.91
CA ILE A 22 6.46 -5.73 5.54
C ILE A 22 7.91 -5.86 5.08
N LYS A 23 8.17 -6.77 4.12
CA LYS A 23 9.55 -7.03 3.67
C LYS A 23 10.06 -5.88 2.81
N PRO A 24 11.25 -5.32 3.12
CA PRO A 24 11.84 -4.24 2.31
C PRO A 24 12.06 -4.60 0.84
N SER A 25 12.23 -5.88 0.52
CA SER A 25 12.39 -6.37 -0.86
C SER A 25 11.19 -6.11 -1.77
N GLY A 26 10.00 -5.89 -1.20
CA GLY A 26 8.81 -5.57 -1.97
C GLY A 26 8.76 -4.14 -2.49
N PHE A 27 9.54 -3.22 -1.94
CA PHE A 27 9.67 -1.86 -2.49
C PHE A 27 10.56 -1.91 -3.74
N ARG A 28 10.00 -1.47 -4.88
CA ARG A 28 10.66 -1.41 -6.19
C ARG A 28 10.89 0.04 -6.58
N GLU A 29 11.40 0.28 -7.79
CA GLU A 29 11.70 1.64 -8.26
C GLU A 29 10.48 2.54 -8.39
N TYR A 30 9.33 1.98 -8.80
CA TYR A 30 8.12 2.76 -9.16
C TYR A 30 6.83 2.23 -8.55
N ASP A 31 6.85 1.06 -7.92
CA ASP A 31 5.72 0.46 -7.20
C ASP A 31 6.22 -0.44 -6.06
N ALA A 32 5.28 -0.99 -5.32
CA ALA A 32 5.62 -1.96 -4.31
C ALA A 32 4.81 -3.24 -4.52
N ARG A 33 5.43 -4.41 -4.33
CA ARG A 33 4.78 -5.71 -4.47
C ARG A 33 5.32 -6.73 -3.49
N TRP A 34 4.39 -7.51 -2.92
CA TRP A 34 4.68 -8.55 -1.95
C TRP A 34 3.84 -9.78 -2.20
N TRP A 35 4.38 -10.90 -1.81
CA TRP A 35 3.60 -12.12 -1.67
C TRP A 35 2.73 -12.02 -0.42
N PHE A 36 1.41 -12.00 -0.61
CA PHE A 36 0.42 -11.99 0.47
C PHE A 36 0.03 -13.41 0.88
N GLY A 37 0.14 -14.35 -0.05
CA GLY A 37 -0.17 -15.76 0.13
C GLY A 37 -1.49 -16.19 -0.49
N HIS A 38 -1.65 -17.49 -0.61
CA HIS A 38 -2.92 -18.13 -0.93
C HIS A 38 -2.99 -19.51 -0.23
N PRO A 39 -4.19 -20.09 -0.08
CA PRO A 39 -4.34 -21.44 0.49
C PRO A 39 -3.48 -22.47 -0.24
N GLY A 40 -2.74 -23.28 0.51
CA GLY A 40 -1.86 -24.32 -0.03
C GLY A 40 -0.46 -23.87 -0.45
N SER A 41 -0.12 -22.59 -0.36
CA SER A 41 1.24 -22.12 -0.59
C SER A 41 2.16 -22.48 0.57
N ALA A 42 3.35 -22.98 0.25
CA ALA A 42 4.44 -23.17 1.22
C ALA A 42 5.23 -21.88 1.46
N GLN A 43 5.11 -20.90 0.55
CA GLN A 43 5.78 -19.60 0.69
C GLN A 43 5.10 -18.77 1.77
N LEU A 44 5.88 -18.29 2.72
CA LEU A 44 5.38 -17.40 3.78
C LEU A 44 5.02 -16.03 3.24
N PRO A 45 4.00 -15.37 3.79
CA PRO A 45 3.68 -13.99 3.45
C PRO A 45 4.86 -13.05 3.67
N GLU A 46 4.95 -12.02 2.81
CA GLU A 46 5.96 -10.97 2.89
C GLU A 46 5.44 -9.71 3.56
N LEU A 47 4.12 -9.67 3.81
CA LEU A 47 3.47 -8.62 4.57
C LEU A 47 2.21 -9.18 5.26
N ASN A 48 1.77 -8.46 6.29
CA ASN A 48 0.47 -8.63 6.93
C ASN A 48 -0.32 -7.32 6.95
N LEU A 49 -1.54 -7.31 7.47
CA LEU A 49 -2.38 -6.11 7.50
C LEU A 49 -1.79 -5.01 8.40
N ASN A 50 -1.10 -5.36 9.49
CA ASN A 50 -0.40 -4.39 10.34
C ASN A 50 0.75 -3.71 9.59
N GLY A 51 1.50 -4.46 8.77
CA GLY A 51 2.54 -3.91 7.88
C GLY A 51 1.96 -2.97 6.81
N VAL A 52 0.79 -3.33 6.25
CA VAL A 52 0.08 -2.45 5.30
C VAL A 52 -0.42 -1.17 5.99
N GLN A 53 -0.90 -1.25 7.23
CA GLN A 53 -1.26 -0.07 8.00
C GLN A 53 -0.04 0.83 8.25
N ALA A 54 1.09 0.25 8.63
CA ALA A 54 2.36 0.99 8.79
C ALA A 54 2.80 1.67 7.48
N LEU A 55 2.67 0.98 6.33
CA LEU A 55 2.89 1.56 5.00
C LEU A 55 1.98 2.77 4.78
N GLY A 56 0.70 2.66 5.12
CA GLY A 56 -0.26 3.78 5.03
C GLY A 56 0.16 4.99 5.88
N MET A 57 0.65 4.76 7.09
CA MET A 57 1.17 5.83 7.96
C MET A 57 2.40 6.52 7.35
N GLY A 58 3.34 5.72 6.83
CA GLY A 58 4.53 6.22 6.13
C GLY A 58 4.15 7.05 4.90
N LEU A 59 3.24 6.53 4.05
CA LEU A 59 2.76 7.21 2.86
C LEU A 59 2.05 8.52 3.20
N GLY A 60 1.14 8.53 4.17
CA GLY A 60 0.43 9.74 4.61
C GLY A 60 1.38 10.82 5.15
N THR A 61 2.46 10.40 5.77
CA THR A 61 3.53 11.30 6.21
C THR A 61 4.34 11.84 5.02
N LEU A 62 4.71 10.96 4.09
CA LEU A 62 5.52 11.31 2.91
C LEU A 62 4.81 12.30 2.00
N ILE A 63 3.53 12.09 1.64
CA ILE A 63 2.79 13.00 0.74
C ILE A 63 2.72 14.43 1.30
N ARG A 64 2.62 14.59 2.61
CA ARG A 64 2.69 15.92 3.26
C ARG A 64 4.09 16.49 3.23
N ARG A 65 5.10 15.67 3.45
CA ARG A 65 6.51 16.07 3.45
C ARG A 65 6.98 16.58 2.09
N VAL A 66 6.48 15.97 1.00
CA VAL A 66 6.77 16.44 -0.37
C VAL A 66 5.83 17.58 -0.82
N GLY A 67 4.98 18.11 0.06
CA GLY A 67 4.13 19.27 -0.22
C GLY A 67 2.87 18.97 -1.02
N ALA A 68 2.50 17.70 -1.24
CA ALA A 68 1.29 17.32 -1.97
C ALA A 68 -0.01 17.52 -1.17
N GLY A 69 0.10 17.83 0.12
CA GLY A 69 -1.05 18.01 1.00
C GLY A 69 -1.61 16.70 1.51
N PRO A 70 -2.75 16.76 2.26
CA PRO A 70 -3.29 15.58 2.93
C PRO A 70 -4.23 14.72 2.08
N ASP A 71 -4.67 15.21 0.91
CA ASP A 71 -5.68 14.50 0.11
C ASP A 71 -5.05 13.41 -0.75
N ILE A 72 -5.67 12.22 -0.74
CA ILE A 72 -5.21 11.05 -1.50
C ILE A 72 -6.39 10.24 -2.03
N VAL A 73 -6.31 9.87 -3.31
CA VAL A 73 -7.23 8.90 -3.92
C VAL A 73 -6.79 7.49 -3.57
N THR A 74 -7.72 6.64 -3.17
CA THR A 74 -7.47 5.20 -2.99
C THR A 74 -8.42 4.36 -3.81
N GLY A 75 -7.95 3.19 -4.25
CA GLY A 75 -8.75 2.19 -4.94
C GLY A 75 -8.13 0.80 -4.77
N HIS A 76 -8.83 -0.24 -5.21
CA HIS A 76 -8.33 -1.61 -5.19
C HIS A 76 -8.77 -2.38 -6.42
N ASP A 77 -8.01 -3.41 -6.78
CA ASP A 77 -8.33 -4.30 -7.88
C ASP A 77 -9.32 -5.42 -7.45
N PHE A 78 -9.63 -6.30 -8.41
CA PHE A 78 -10.66 -7.33 -8.28
C PHE A 78 -10.32 -8.50 -7.35
N ARG A 79 -9.08 -8.61 -6.85
CA ARG A 79 -8.66 -9.73 -6.01
C ARG A 79 -9.42 -9.72 -4.68
N SER A 80 -9.88 -10.87 -4.22
CA SER A 80 -10.75 -11.00 -3.05
C SER A 80 -10.14 -10.40 -1.76
N TYR A 81 -8.82 -10.38 -1.65
CA TYR A 81 -8.10 -9.83 -0.50
C TYR A 81 -7.74 -8.35 -0.66
N SER A 82 -7.84 -7.77 -1.88
CA SER A 82 -7.40 -6.38 -2.13
C SER A 82 -8.22 -5.34 -1.37
N LEU A 83 -9.49 -5.60 -1.12
CA LEU A 83 -10.33 -4.72 -0.28
C LEU A 83 -9.79 -4.67 1.16
N GLY A 84 -9.50 -5.82 1.77
CA GLY A 84 -8.96 -5.88 3.14
C GLY A 84 -7.61 -5.16 3.25
N ILE A 85 -6.73 -5.36 2.27
CA ILE A 85 -5.44 -4.67 2.18
C ILE A 85 -5.63 -3.15 2.03
N LYS A 86 -6.55 -2.71 1.17
CA LYS A 86 -6.86 -1.28 1.04
C LYS A 86 -7.39 -0.68 2.34
N LEU A 87 -8.26 -1.38 3.07
CA LEU A 87 -8.79 -0.88 4.33
C LEU A 87 -7.69 -0.69 5.38
N ALA A 88 -6.74 -1.62 5.46
CA ALA A 88 -5.57 -1.47 6.34
C ALA A 88 -4.70 -0.26 5.91
N LEU A 89 -4.44 -0.09 4.61
CA LEU A 89 -3.72 1.06 4.07
C LEU A 89 -4.42 2.38 4.42
N VAL A 90 -5.74 2.45 4.19
CA VAL A 90 -6.56 3.62 4.50
C VAL A 90 -6.53 3.96 5.99
N SER A 91 -6.63 2.95 6.86
CA SER A 91 -6.50 3.14 8.31
C SER A 91 -5.17 3.83 8.68
N GLY A 92 -4.06 3.37 8.09
CA GLY A 92 -2.75 3.99 8.29
C GLY A 92 -2.65 5.41 7.73
N LEU A 93 -3.17 5.65 6.52
CA LEU A 93 -3.24 6.99 5.92
C LEU A 93 -4.00 7.98 6.82
N MET A 94 -5.17 7.58 7.30
CA MET A 94 -5.99 8.41 8.19
C MET A 94 -5.31 8.66 9.55
N ALA A 95 -4.64 7.66 10.11
CA ALA A 95 -3.87 7.81 11.34
C ALA A 95 -2.72 8.82 11.17
N ALA A 96 -2.15 8.92 9.96
CA ALA A 96 -1.16 9.95 9.61
C ALA A 96 -1.80 11.32 9.23
N GLY A 97 -3.12 11.48 9.32
CA GLY A 97 -3.85 12.72 9.02
C GLY A 97 -4.14 12.94 7.54
N ALA A 98 -4.12 11.91 6.71
CA ALA A 98 -4.56 12.01 5.32
C ALA A 98 -6.09 12.05 5.21
N ARG A 99 -6.60 12.75 4.20
CA ARG A 99 -8.01 12.77 3.81
C ARG A 99 -8.20 11.87 2.60
N VAL A 100 -8.81 10.73 2.80
CA VAL A 100 -8.92 9.69 1.78
C VAL A 100 -10.18 9.89 0.93
N ARG A 101 -10.00 9.84 -0.40
CA ARG A 101 -11.06 9.78 -1.41
C ARG A 101 -11.08 8.38 -2.01
N ASP A 102 -11.88 7.51 -1.45
CA ASP A 102 -11.95 6.12 -1.91
C ASP A 102 -12.87 5.96 -3.12
N ILE A 103 -12.34 5.41 -4.21
CA ILE A 103 -13.09 5.13 -5.44
C ILE A 103 -13.52 3.65 -5.54
N GLY A 104 -13.21 2.83 -4.54
CA GLY A 104 -13.65 1.44 -4.49
C GLY A 104 -12.90 0.52 -5.45
N LEU A 105 -13.63 -0.42 -6.06
CA LEU A 105 -13.11 -1.34 -7.08
C LEU A 105 -12.79 -0.57 -8.35
N ALA A 106 -11.55 -0.58 -8.78
CA ALA A 106 -11.08 0.21 -9.91
C ALA A 106 -9.91 -0.45 -10.64
N LEU A 107 -9.61 0.05 -11.82
CA LEU A 107 -8.36 -0.20 -12.53
C LEU A 107 -7.37 0.95 -12.28
N SER A 108 -6.07 0.70 -12.43
CA SER A 108 -5.05 1.75 -12.23
C SER A 108 -5.30 3.03 -13.07
N PRO A 109 -5.70 2.96 -14.35
CA PRO A 109 -6.04 4.18 -15.10
C PRO A 109 -7.21 4.97 -14.50
N MET A 110 -8.19 4.29 -13.89
CA MET A 110 -9.31 4.97 -13.22
C MET A 110 -8.82 5.73 -11.97
N ALA A 111 -7.90 5.14 -11.20
CA ALA A 111 -7.33 5.80 -10.04
C ALA A 111 -6.53 7.06 -10.43
N TYR A 112 -5.76 6.99 -11.52
CA TYR A 112 -5.04 8.15 -12.05
C TYR A 112 -5.99 9.22 -12.61
N PHE A 113 -7.04 8.83 -13.32
CA PHE A 113 -8.06 9.77 -13.78
C PHE A 113 -8.79 10.44 -12.61
N ALA A 114 -9.08 9.70 -11.54
CA ALA A 114 -9.73 10.23 -10.36
C ALA A 114 -8.93 11.35 -9.67
N GLN A 115 -7.59 11.34 -9.77
CA GLN A 115 -6.77 12.46 -9.28
C GLN A 115 -7.14 13.79 -9.96
N PHE A 116 -7.45 13.75 -11.26
CA PHE A 116 -7.88 14.94 -12.00
C PHE A 116 -9.33 15.29 -11.75
N ALA A 117 -10.21 14.30 -11.77
CA ALA A 117 -11.65 14.49 -11.58
C ALA A 117 -12.00 15.02 -10.18
N LEU A 118 -11.23 14.63 -9.17
CA LEU A 118 -11.44 15.02 -7.77
C LEU A 118 -10.50 16.14 -7.30
N ASP A 119 -9.63 16.63 -8.19
CA ASP A 119 -8.57 17.60 -7.88
C ASP A 119 -7.69 17.18 -6.68
N VAL A 120 -7.25 15.94 -6.68
CA VAL A 120 -6.41 15.35 -5.63
C VAL A 120 -5.03 14.99 -6.19
N PRO A 121 -3.92 15.48 -5.62
CA PRO A 121 -2.59 15.25 -6.20
C PRO A 121 -2.05 13.84 -5.95
N SER A 122 -2.49 13.18 -4.89
CA SER A 122 -1.90 11.91 -4.45
C SER A 122 -2.81 10.72 -4.75
N VAL A 123 -2.20 9.55 -4.96
CA VAL A 123 -2.89 8.29 -5.25
C VAL A 123 -2.20 7.11 -4.58
N ALA A 124 -3.01 6.15 -4.13
CA ALA A 124 -2.56 4.83 -3.70
C ALA A 124 -3.53 3.76 -4.24
N MET A 125 -3.13 3.03 -5.26
CA MET A 125 -3.92 1.97 -5.88
C MET A 125 -3.42 0.60 -5.46
N VAL A 126 -4.23 -0.14 -4.72
CA VAL A 126 -3.91 -1.51 -4.29
C VAL A 126 -4.13 -2.47 -5.45
N THR A 127 -3.04 -3.01 -5.96
CA THR A 127 -3.05 -3.95 -7.10
C THR A 127 -1.71 -4.64 -7.26
N ALA A 128 -1.73 -5.90 -7.64
CA ALA A 128 -0.53 -6.62 -8.09
C ALA A 128 -0.35 -6.58 -9.61
N SER A 129 -1.11 -5.71 -10.32
CA SER A 129 -1.03 -5.59 -11.79
C SER A 129 -1.32 -6.94 -12.47
N HIS A 130 -0.35 -7.47 -13.25
CA HIS A 130 -0.43 -8.74 -13.97
C HIS A 130 0.10 -9.96 -13.18
N ASN A 131 0.53 -9.78 -11.95
CA ASN A 131 0.95 -10.93 -11.13
C ASN A 131 -0.23 -11.88 -10.87
N GLU A 132 0.08 -13.14 -10.70
CA GLU A 132 -0.88 -14.18 -10.31
C GLU A 132 -1.52 -13.93 -8.94
N ASN A 133 -2.56 -14.69 -8.61
CA ASN A 133 -3.17 -14.63 -7.29
C ASN A 133 -2.16 -15.00 -6.20
N GLY A 134 -2.33 -14.37 -5.03
CA GLY A 134 -1.38 -14.45 -3.92
C GLY A 134 -0.43 -13.25 -3.86
N TRP A 135 -0.24 -12.54 -4.95
CA TRP A 135 0.50 -11.27 -4.95
C TRP A 135 -0.41 -10.08 -4.67
N THR A 136 0.13 -9.12 -3.95
CA THR A 136 -0.45 -7.78 -3.78
C THR A 136 0.60 -6.71 -4.02
N GLY A 137 0.18 -5.46 -4.05
CA GLY A 137 1.08 -4.32 -4.17
C GLY A 137 0.35 -3.01 -4.08
N VAL A 138 1.08 -1.93 -4.12
CA VAL A 138 0.54 -0.58 -4.13
C VAL A 138 1.28 0.26 -5.16
N LYS A 139 0.52 0.89 -6.06
CA LYS A 139 1.01 1.95 -6.94
C LYS A 139 0.73 3.27 -6.26
N MET A 140 1.76 4.09 -6.07
CA MET A 140 1.70 5.31 -5.27
C MET A 140 2.23 6.50 -6.05
N GLY A 141 1.70 7.68 -5.76
CA GLY A 141 2.17 8.93 -6.35
C GLY A 141 1.66 10.14 -5.57
N ALA A 142 2.36 11.27 -5.72
CA ALA A 142 2.03 12.53 -5.06
C ALA A 142 2.01 13.73 -6.01
N ALA A 143 2.25 13.51 -7.30
CA ALA A 143 2.23 14.55 -8.34
C ALA A 143 1.60 13.99 -9.61
N ARG A 144 0.31 14.19 -9.77
CA ARG A 144 -0.48 13.66 -10.90
C ARG A 144 0.09 14.08 -12.26
N PRO A 145 0.15 13.16 -13.25
CA PRO A 145 -0.27 11.75 -13.16
C PRO A 145 0.88 10.81 -12.74
N LEU A 146 1.96 11.34 -12.20
CA LEU A 146 3.19 10.60 -11.95
C LEU A 146 3.07 9.66 -10.74
N THR A 147 3.60 8.45 -10.88
CA THR A 147 3.90 7.56 -9.75
C THR A 147 5.20 7.99 -9.08
N PHE A 148 5.41 7.53 -7.86
CA PHE A 148 6.70 7.71 -7.18
C PHE A 148 7.85 7.16 -8.01
N GLY A 149 8.97 7.86 -7.94
CA GLY A 149 10.26 7.41 -8.45
C GLY A 149 11.12 6.75 -7.36
N PRO A 150 12.36 6.39 -7.71
CA PRO A 150 13.27 5.69 -6.79
C PRO A 150 13.52 6.45 -5.47
N GLU A 151 13.54 7.78 -5.49
CA GLU A 151 13.79 8.60 -4.31
C GLU A 151 12.66 8.51 -3.30
N GLU A 152 11.40 8.68 -3.75
CA GLU A 152 10.23 8.58 -2.88
C GLU A 152 10.02 7.13 -2.41
N MET A 153 10.27 6.14 -3.26
CA MET A 153 10.19 4.74 -2.89
C MET A 153 11.24 4.38 -1.85
N SER A 154 12.45 4.94 -1.95
CA SER A 154 13.51 4.77 -0.95
C SER A 154 13.17 5.48 0.38
N ALA A 155 12.54 6.65 0.31
CA ALA A 155 12.13 7.39 1.52
C ALA A 155 10.96 6.72 2.26
N LEU A 156 10.15 5.91 1.55
CA LEU A 156 9.04 5.16 2.13
C LEU A 156 9.47 3.82 2.73
N LYS A 157 10.54 3.22 2.23
CA LYS A 157 11.14 1.96 2.67
C LYS A 157 11.81 2.08 4.05
#